data_c7dc5af663988bbe7d32aef8128d6cda
#
_entry.id   c7dc5af663988bbe7d32aef8128d6cda
#
_cell.length_a   1.000
_cell.length_b   1.000
_cell.length_c   1.000
_cell.angle_alpha   90.00
_cell.angle_beta   90.00
_cell.angle_gamma   90.00
#
_symmetry.space_group_name_H-M   'P 1'
#
loop_
_entity.id
_entity.type
_entity.pdbx_description
1 polymer ?
#
loop_
_entity_poly.entity_id
_entity_poly.type
_entity_poly.pdbx_seq_one_letter_code
_entity_poly.pdbx_strand_id
1 'polypeptide(L)'
;MNGFSRFISCAILAVISLVANAGDWPRQPVKIVLPYPPGGASDVTARLLGAKLTQAWGQPVIIENRPGANGIVANQLVAKSPADGYTILMANLGPNGINPAVYAKLPYDTLKDFEPVVLSTFVPLVIVTATDSQYKSLTQLIAAARDKSNKLSFGSAGNGSGSHLAGELLFSSVGVPMLHVPYKGDAPALTDVMGGQIAVALPTALAATPQVKGGKLRALAVTSKKRLPSMPEVPTVEEALGLREFEAVSWGGFMVPAGTPREIVGKINNDMNEALLA
;
A
#
# COMPACT_ATOMS: atom_id res chain seq x y z
N MET A 1 -6.80 4.09 -68.31
CA MET A 1 -5.66 4.23 -67.40
C MET A 1 -5.90 5.36 -66.39
N ASN A 2 -6.86 5.39 -65.51
CA ASN A 2 -7.02 6.48 -64.52
C ASN A 2 -7.75 6.04 -63.20
N GLY A 3 -7.83 4.73 -62.91
CA GLY A 3 -8.50 4.24 -61.72
C GLY A 3 -7.57 3.82 -60.56
N PHE A 4 -6.32 3.54 -60.84
CA PHE A 4 -5.38 2.96 -59.86
C PHE A 4 -4.64 3.99 -58.96
N SER A 5 -4.57 5.24 -59.42
CA SER A 5 -3.85 6.31 -58.71
C SER A 5 -4.65 6.92 -57.53
N ARG A 6 -5.97 6.78 -57.51
CA ARG A 6 -6.82 7.37 -56.45
C ARG A 6 -6.93 6.53 -55.18
N PHE A 7 -6.66 5.21 -55.25
CA PHE A 7 -6.70 4.32 -54.09
C PHE A 7 -5.42 4.36 -53.24
N ILE A 8 -4.29 4.74 -53.82
CA ILE A 8 -3.00 4.83 -53.09
C ILE A 8 -2.93 6.10 -52.22
N SER A 9 -3.57 7.19 -52.61
CA SER A 9 -3.57 8.45 -51.85
C SER A 9 -4.43 8.37 -50.56
N CYS A 10 -5.47 7.54 -50.50
CA CYS A 10 -6.28 7.37 -49.28
C CYS A 10 -5.63 6.47 -48.24
N ALA A 11 -4.74 5.54 -48.66
CA ALA A 11 -4.08 4.62 -47.69
C ALA A 11 -2.93 5.28 -46.94
N ILE A 12 -2.34 6.37 -47.48
CA ILE A 12 -1.21 7.08 -46.83
C ILE A 12 -1.71 8.08 -45.76
N LEU A 13 -2.96 8.54 -45.85
CA LEU A 13 -3.54 9.43 -44.82
C LEU A 13 -4.03 8.73 -43.54
N ALA A 14 -4.12 7.40 -43.53
CA ALA A 14 -4.60 6.63 -42.38
C ALA A 14 -3.51 6.23 -41.38
N VAL A 15 -2.23 6.50 -41.66
CA VAL A 15 -1.09 6.12 -40.79
C VAL A 15 -0.56 7.32 -39.97
N ILE A 16 -1.12 8.51 -40.14
CA ILE A 16 -0.78 9.65 -39.27
C ILE A 16 -1.76 9.69 -38.11
N SER A 17 -1.70 8.68 -37.28
CA SER A 17 -2.50 8.63 -36.04
C SER A 17 -1.63 8.24 -34.85
N LEU A 18 -1.63 9.12 -33.88
CA LEU A 18 -1.20 8.94 -32.50
C LEU A 18 0.32 8.78 -32.24
N VAL A 19 1.08 9.77 -32.61
CA VAL A 19 2.16 10.18 -31.73
C VAL A 19 1.49 11.03 -30.65
N ALA A 20 1.03 10.42 -29.57
CA ALA A 20 0.66 11.15 -28.37
C ALA A 20 1.92 11.86 -27.88
N ASN A 21 2.01 13.17 -28.14
CA ASN A 21 3.10 14.00 -27.67
C ASN A 21 3.01 14.01 -26.13
N ALA A 22 3.88 13.28 -25.46
CA ALA A 22 3.99 13.29 -23.99
C ALA A 22 4.24 14.72 -23.45
N GLY A 23 4.69 15.65 -24.32
CA GLY A 23 4.89 17.04 -23.95
C GLY A 23 3.63 17.78 -23.47
N ASP A 24 2.45 17.28 -23.83
CA ASP A 24 1.17 17.91 -23.46
C ASP A 24 0.36 17.13 -22.41
N TRP A 25 0.86 16.01 -21.91
CA TRP A 25 0.23 15.26 -20.83
C TRP A 25 0.67 15.83 -19.47
N PRO A 26 -0.25 16.01 -18.46
CA PRO A 26 -1.70 15.81 -18.52
C PRO A 26 -2.47 17.09 -18.97
N ARG A 27 -3.55 16.92 -19.72
CA ARG A 27 -4.47 18.01 -20.14
C ARG A 27 -5.80 18.01 -19.36
N GLN A 28 -6.00 17.06 -18.46
CA GLN A 28 -7.20 16.88 -17.65
C GLN A 28 -6.82 16.28 -16.29
N PRO A 29 -7.74 16.25 -15.31
CA PRO A 29 -7.47 15.67 -13.98
C PRO A 29 -6.95 14.26 -14.06
N VAL A 30 -5.92 13.95 -13.25
CA VAL A 30 -5.35 12.61 -13.09
C VAL A 30 -5.88 11.98 -11.80
N LYS A 31 -6.26 10.73 -11.86
CA LYS A 31 -6.79 9.99 -10.73
C LYS A 31 -5.77 9.02 -10.18
N ILE A 32 -5.57 9.03 -8.85
CA ILE A 32 -4.81 8.01 -8.12
C ILE A 32 -5.80 7.16 -7.34
N VAL A 33 -5.92 5.88 -7.68
CA VAL A 33 -6.83 4.92 -7.06
C VAL A 33 -6.10 4.17 -5.96
N LEU A 34 -6.66 4.17 -4.74
CA LEU A 34 -6.09 3.57 -3.55
C LEU A 34 -6.88 2.33 -3.12
N PRO A 35 -6.20 1.22 -2.74
CA PRO A 35 -6.86 -0.03 -2.37
C PRO A 35 -7.42 -0.06 -0.94
N TYR A 36 -7.18 0.98 -0.14
CA TYR A 36 -7.55 1.05 1.27
C TYR A 36 -8.34 2.31 1.61
N PRO A 37 -9.09 2.33 2.74
CA PRO A 37 -9.81 3.51 3.19
C PRO A 37 -8.86 4.65 3.58
N PRO A 38 -9.38 5.89 3.71
CA PRO A 38 -8.61 7.04 4.17
C PRO A 38 -7.95 6.83 5.54
N GLY A 39 -6.82 7.51 5.78
CA GLY A 39 -6.11 7.56 7.07
C GLY A 39 -5.00 6.52 7.24
N GLY A 40 -4.83 5.58 6.31
CA GLY A 40 -3.67 4.67 6.29
C GLY A 40 -2.46 5.26 5.55
N ALA A 41 -1.33 4.51 5.58
CA ALA A 41 -0.07 4.96 4.96
C ALA A 41 -0.22 5.31 3.48
N SER A 42 -0.93 4.48 2.70
CA SER A 42 -1.17 4.72 1.27
C SER A 42 -1.93 6.03 1.03
N ASP A 43 -2.94 6.33 1.86
CA ASP A 43 -3.75 7.54 1.74
C ASP A 43 -2.92 8.80 2.05
N VAL A 44 -2.15 8.77 3.14
CA VAL A 44 -1.26 9.87 3.51
C VAL A 44 -0.22 10.13 2.42
N THR A 45 0.47 9.09 1.95
CA THR A 45 1.48 9.20 0.88
C THR A 45 0.86 9.75 -0.40
N ALA A 46 -0.27 9.21 -0.85
CA ALA A 46 -0.90 9.63 -2.09
C ALA A 46 -1.40 11.08 -2.03
N ARG A 47 -1.92 11.55 -0.88
CA ARG A 47 -2.37 12.95 -0.72
C ARG A 47 -1.21 13.93 -0.70
N LEU A 48 -0.12 13.61 0.00
CA LEU A 48 1.09 14.44 0.00
C LEU A 48 1.68 14.54 -1.41
N LEU A 49 1.85 13.42 -2.08
CA LEU A 49 2.37 13.38 -3.44
C LEU A 49 1.41 14.05 -4.42
N GLY A 50 0.11 13.77 -4.33
CA GLY A 50 -0.91 14.34 -5.20
C GLY A 50 -0.99 15.86 -5.14
N ALA A 51 -0.77 16.46 -3.96
CA ALA A 51 -0.71 17.92 -3.79
C ALA A 51 0.49 18.51 -4.56
N LYS A 52 1.67 17.90 -4.47
CA LYS A 52 2.87 18.32 -5.21
C LYS A 52 2.70 18.14 -6.72
N LEU A 53 2.16 16.99 -7.14
CA LEU A 53 1.91 16.71 -8.55
C LEU A 53 0.85 17.65 -9.15
N THR A 54 -0.17 18.05 -8.39
CA THR A 54 -1.15 19.06 -8.83
C THR A 54 -0.46 20.38 -9.17
N GLN A 55 0.51 20.80 -8.38
CA GLN A 55 1.30 22.01 -8.64
C GLN A 55 2.21 21.84 -9.86
N ALA A 56 2.90 20.70 -9.97
CA ALA A 56 3.82 20.42 -11.07
C ALA A 56 3.10 20.26 -12.41
N TRP A 57 1.94 19.63 -12.42
CA TRP A 57 1.20 19.32 -13.66
C TRP A 57 0.20 20.40 -14.08
N GLY A 58 -0.14 21.36 -13.19
CA GLY A 58 -1.19 22.34 -13.45
C GLY A 58 -2.58 21.73 -13.64
N GLN A 59 -2.74 20.43 -13.29
CA GLN A 59 -3.99 19.69 -13.39
C GLN A 59 -4.31 19.05 -12.03
N PRO A 60 -5.59 18.97 -11.63
CA PRO A 60 -5.98 18.33 -10.37
C PRO A 60 -5.55 16.86 -10.31
N VAL A 61 -4.93 16.44 -9.20
CA VAL A 61 -4.70 15.03 -8.88
C VAL A 61 -5.73 14.59 -7.84
N ILE A 62 -6.64 13.71 -8.27
CA ILE A 62 -7.79 13.26 -7.48
C ILE A 62 -7.46 11.94 -6.81
N ILE A 63 -7.53 11.90 -5.46
CA ILE A 63 -7.31 10.68 -4.69
C ILE A 63 -8.64 9.97 -4.50
N GLU A 64 -8.75 8.74 -5.01
CA GLU A 64 -9.96 7.92 -4.98
C GLU A 64 -9.72 6.63 -4.18
N ASN A 65 -10.29 6.56 -2.97
CA ASN A 65 -10.21 5.36 -2.16
C ASN A 65 -11.25 4.32 -2.61
N ARG A 66 -10.81 3.11 -2.99
CA ARG A 66 -11.62 1.96 -3.43
C ARG A 66 -11.27 0.73 -2.60
N PRO A 67 -11.62 0.70 -1.31
CA PRO A 67 -11.31 -0.42 -0.43
C PRO A 67 -12.13 -1.66 -0.77
N GLY A 68 -11.60 -2.83 -0.44
CA GLY A 68 -12.31 -4.10 -0.54
C GLY A 68 -11.43 -5.27 -0.96
N ALA A 69 -11.67 -6.44 -0.35
CA ALA A 69 -11.01 -7.71 -0.64
C ALA A 69 -9.47 -7.58 -0.75
N ASN A 70 -8.84 -6.99 0.27
CA ASN A 70 -7.39 -6.69 0.28
C ASN A 70 -6.93 -6.01 -1.03
N GLY A 71 -7.65 -4.97 -1.49
CA GLY A 71 -7.28 -4.18 -2.65
C GLY A 71 -7.65 -4.77 -4.02
N ILE A 72 -8.28 -5.95 -4.08
CA ILE A 72 -8.72 -6.55 -5.35
C ILE A 72 -9.64 -5.59 -6.12
N VAL A 73 -10.54 -4.89 -5.44
CA VAL A 73 -11.48 -3.95 -6.07
C VAL A 73 -10.75 -2.82 -6.81
N ALA A 74 -9.77 -2.19 -6.17
CA ALA A 74 -8.99 -1.10 -6.76
C ALA A 74 -8.15 -1.59 -7.94
N ASN A 75 -7.45 -2.72 -7.75
CA ASN A 75 -6.61 -3.30 -8.80
C ASN A 75 -7.42 -3.67 -10.05
N GLN A 76 -8.58 -4.34 -9.87
CA GLN A 76 -9.46 -4.68 -10.98
C GLN A 76 -9.99 -3.46 -11.72
N LEU A 77 -10.30 -2.37 -11.00
CA LEU A 77 -10.74 -1.12 -11.60
C LEU A 77 -9.63 -0.54 -12.49
N VAL A 78 -8.40 -0.44 -11.98
CA VAL A 78 -7.29 0.17 -12.73
C VAL A 78 -6.84 -0.74 -13.87
N ALA A 79 -6.78 -2.07 -13.69
CA ALA A 79 -6.45 -3.01 -14.77
C ALA A 79 -7.38 -2.90 -16.00
N LYS A 80 -8.63 -2.43 -15.78
CA LYS A 80 -9.63 -2.23 -16.84
C LYS A 80 -9.75 -0.77 -17.33
N SER A 81 -8.97 0.14 -16.76
CA SER A 81 -8.97 1.54 -17.16
C SER A 81 -8.19 1.75 -18.46
N PRO A 82 -8.48 2.82 -19.22
CA PRO A 82 -7.69 3.18 -20.39
C PRO A 82 -6.19 3.33 -20.06
N ALA A 83 -5.33 2.86 -20.97
CA ALA A 83 -3.88 2.95 -20.85
C ALA A 83 -3.35 4.31 -21.35
N ASP A 84 -3.85 5.39 -20.77
CA ASP A 84 -3.60 6.78 -21.18
C ASP A 84 -2.89 7.63 -20.11
N GLY A 85 -2.55 7.02 -18.96
CA GLY A 85 -1.87 7.64 -17.83
C GLY A 85 -2.77 8.45 -16.89
N TYR A 86 -4.06 8.62 -17.18
CA TYR A 86 -4.98 9.39 -16.31
C TYR A 86 -5.55 8.60 -15.13
N THR A 87 -5.31 7.30 -15.09
CA THR A 87 -5.65 6.46 -13.93
C THR A 87 -4.41 5.74 -13.44
N ILE A 88 -3.97 6.07 -12.23
CA ILE A 88 -2.78 5.54 -11.59
C ILE A 88 -3.21 4.69 -10.39
N LEU A 89 -2.65 3.51 -10.20
CA LEU A 89 -2.85 2.65 -9.05
C LEU A 89 -1.81 2.97 -7.97
N MET A 90 -2.25 3.19 -6.73
CA MET A 90 -1.38 3.06 -5.56
C MET A 90 -1.21 1.57 -5.27
N ALA A 91 -0.13 0.99 -5.77
CA ALA A 91 0.21 -0.41 -5.58
C ALA A 91 0.76 -0.67 -4.17
N ASN A 92 0.48 -1.84 -3.62
CA ASN A 92 0.91 -2.24 -2.28
C ASN A 92 1.29 -3.72 -2.23
N LEU A 93 2.10 -4.10 -1.23
CA LEU A 93 2.55 -5.48 -1.02
C LEU A 93 1.39 -6.49 -1.02
N GLY A 94 0.29 -6.22 -0.30
CA GLY A 94 -0.86 -7.13 -0.23
C GLY A 94 -1.45 -7.46 -1.61
N PRO A 95 -2.09 -6.49 -2.27
CA PRO A 95 -2.76 -6.73 -3.55
C PRO A 95 -1.80 -7.12 -4.69
N ASN A 96 -0.59 -6.57 -4.73
CA ASN A 96 0.31 -6.72 -5.88
C ASN A 96 1.43 -7.75 -5.67
N GLY A 97 1.77 -8.09 -4.42
CA GLY A 97 2.83 -9.07 -4.13
C GLY A 97 2.31 -10.36 -3.53
N ILE A 98 1.31 -10.30 -2.64
CA ILE A 98 0.83 -11.45 -1.87
C ILE A 98 -0.40 -12.11 -2.51
N ASN A 99 -1.40 -11.32 -2.90
CA ASN A 99 -2.64 -11.87 -3.48
C ASN A 99 -2.39 -12.87 -4.63
N PRO A 100 -1.43 -12.64 -5.56
CA PRO A 100 -1.12 -13.61 -6.62
C PRO A 100 -0.74 -15.00 -6.11
N ALA A 101 -0.18 -15.09 -4.90
CA ALA A 101 0.25 -16.36 -4.31
C ALA A 101 -0.83 -17.03 -3.44
N VAL A 102 -1.79 -16.25 -2.89
CA VAL A 102 -2.76 -16.79 -1.90
C VAL A 102 -4.18 -16.93 -2.43
N TYR A 103 -4.54 -16.25 -3.53
CA TYR A 103 -5.85 -16.39 -4.14
C TYR A 103 -5.79 -17.28 -5.38
N ALA A 104 -6.61 -18.32 -5.41
CA ALA A 104 -6.68 -19.24 -6.56
C ALA A 104 -7.16 -18.56 -7.85
N LYS A 105 -7.96 -17.48 -7.73
CA LYS A 105 -8.46 -16.68 -8.87
C LYS A 105 -8.45 -15.22 -8.51
N LEU A 106 -7.75 -14.42 -9.30
CA LEU A 106 -7.77 -12.96 -9.23
C LEU A 106 -8.37 -12.39 -10.53
N PRO A 107 -9.11 -11.27 -10.45
CA PRO A 107 -9.66 -10.59 -11.63
C PRO A 107 -8.62 -9.69 -12.34
N TYR A 108 -7.36 -9.79 -11.98
CA TYR A 108 -6.21 -9.11 -12.58
C TYR A 108 -4.95 -9.97 -12.46
N ASP A 109 -3.99 -9.71 -13.32
CA ASP A 109 -2.62 -10.26 -13.31
C ASP A 109 -1.63 -9.12 -13.04
N THR A 110 -0.95 -9.15 -11.88
CA THR A 110 -0.04 -8.06 -11.47
C THR A 110 1.08 -7.80 -12.49
N LEU A 111 1.55 -8.83 -13.19
CA LEU A 111 2.68 -8.73 -14.12
C LEU A 111 2.26 -8.38 -15.55
N LYS A 112 0.99 -8.63 -15.92
CA LYS A 112 0.51 -8.42 -17.29
C LYS A 112 -0.39 -7.22 -17.44
N ASP A 113 -1.17 -6.87 -16.41
CA ASP A 113 -2.20 -5.83 -16.50
C ASP A 113 -1.70 -4.45 -16.06
N PHE A 114 -0.48 -4.37 -15.53
CA PHE A 114 0.10 -3.12 -15.02
C PHE A 114 1.53 -2.89 -15.52
N GLU A 115 1.87 -1.61 -15.71
CA GLU A 115 3.23 -1.12 -15.91
C GLU A 115 3.70 -0.43 -14.63
N PRO A 116 4.82 -0.83 -14.02
CA PRO A 116 5.35 -0.18 -12.82
C PRO A 116 5.89 1.22 -13.14
N VAL A 117 5.59 2.18 -12.26
CA VAL A 117 6.05 3.56 -12.38
C VAL A 117 7.16 3.85 -11.38
N VAL A 118 6.87 3.75 -10.09
CA VAL A 118 7.85 4.06 -9.02
C VAL A 118 7.53 3.28 -7.75
N LEU A 119 8.56 2.84 -7.06
CA LEU A 119 8.48 2.33 -5.70
C LEU A 119 8.67 3.52 -4.74
N SER A 120 7.62 3.89 -4.02
CA SER A 120 7.61 5.13 -3.23
C SER A 120 7.96 4.95 -1.76
N THR A 121 7.64 3.78 -1.19
CA THR A 121 7.79 3.58 0.26
C THR A 121 8.18 2.15 0.60
N PHE A 122 9.09 2.02 1.58
CA PHE A 122 9.26 0.83 2.41
C PHE A 122 8.85 1.21 3.83
N VAL A 123 7.82 0.56 4.36
CA VAL A 123 7.24 0.94 5.63
C VAL A 123 7.26 -0.25 6.59
N PRO A 124 8.06 -0.19 7.64
CA PRO A 124 7.99 -1.13 8.74
C PRO A 124 6.60 -1.10 9.39
N LEU A 125 6.23 -2.21 10.02
CA LEU A 125 5.04 -2.29 10.84
C LEU A 125 5.40 -2.03 12.31
N VAL A 126 4.40 -1.64 13.08
CA VAL A 126 4.53 -1.42 14.52
C VAL A 126 3.50 -2.28 15.22
N ILE A 127 3.93 -3.07 16.18
CA ILE A 127 3.03 -3.83 17.03
C ILE A 127 2.50 -2.86 18.08
N VAL A 128 1.20 -2.56 18.03
CA VAL A 128 0.57 -1.59 18.93
C VAL A 128 -0.53 -2.23 19.76
N THR A 129 -0.73 -1.69 20.97
CA THR A 129 -1.84 -2.01 21.87
C THR A 129 -2.45 -0.73 22.42
N ALA A 130 -3.61 -0.81 23.08
CA ALA A 130 -4.21 0.33 23.78
C ALA A 130 -3.27 0.86 24.87
N THR A 131 -3.28 2.17 25.12
CA THR A 131 -2.40 2.78 26.14
C THR A 131 -2.66 2.25 27.53
N ASP A 132 -3.91 1.96 27.87
CA ASP A 132 -4.36 1.40 29.16
C ASP A 132 -4.25 -0.12 29.23
N SER A 133 -3.90 -0.80 28.11
CA SER A 133 -3.70 -2.24 28.08
C SER A 133 -2.76 -2.72 29.21
N GLN A 134 -3.04 -3.89 29.74
CA GLN A 134 -2.15 -4.55 30.72
C GLN A 134 -0.79 -4.94 30.12
N TYR A 135 -0.70 -5.06 28.78
CA TYR A 135 0.54 -5.43 28.09
C TYR A 135 1.41 -4.18 27.84
N LYS A 136 2.51 -4.05 28.60
CA LYS A 136 3.42 -2.90 28.52
C LYS A 136 4.64 -3.17 27.61
N SER A 137 4.87 -4.44 27.23
CA SER A 137 5.94 -4.86 26.32
C SER A 137 5.48 -6.03 25.46
N LEU A 138 6.20 -6.25 24.33
CA LEU A 138 5.94 -7.42 23.47
C LEU A 138 6.16 -8.73 24.23
N THR A 139 7.16 -8.80 25.09
CA THR A 139 7.43 -9.98 25.94
C THR A 139 6.24 -10.31 26.86
N GLN A 140 5.61 -9.30 27.47
CA GLN A 140 4.41 -9.51 28.32
C GLN A 140 3.22 -10.00 27.48
N LEU A 141 3.02 -9.43 26.29
CA LEU A 141 1.97 -9.89 25.37
C LEU A 141 2.16 -11.37 25.00
N ILE A 142 3.37 -11.75 24.59
CA ILE A 142 3.70 -13.13 24.21
C ILE A 142 3.53 -14.08 25.40
N ALA A 143 3.97 -13.68 26.60
CA ALA A 143 3.79 -14.48 27.80
C ALA A 143 2.29 -14.73 28.11
N ALA A 144 1.47 -13.68 28.01
CA ALA A 144 0.02 -13.80 28.21
C ALA A 144 -0.66 -14.67 27.12
N ALA A 145 -0.21 -14.57 25.88
CA ALA A 145 -0.77 -15.33 24.76
C ALA A 145 -0.38 -16.83 24.79
N ARG A 146 0.64 -17.22 25.57
CA ARG A 146 0.98 -18.64 25.81
C ARG A 146 -0.07 -19.34 26.67
N ASP A 147 -0.76 -18.61 27.53
CA ASP A 147 -1.90 -19.14 28.26
C ASP A 147 -3.10 -19.25 27.30
N LYS A 148 -3.44 -20.50 26.96
CA LYS A 148 -4.52 -20.82 26.01
C LYS A 148 -5.91 -20.39 26.49
N SER A 149 -6.06 -20.05 27.75
CA SER A 149 -7.30 -19.46 28.28
C SER A 149 -7.49 -18.02 27.84
N ASN A 150 -6.40 -17.30 27.53
CA ASN A 150 -6.40 -15.95 26.97
C ASN A 150 -6.56 -16.03 25.45
N LYS A 151 -7.78 -15.90 24.95
CA LYS A 151 -8.08 -15.86 23.51
C LYS A 151 -7.71 -14.50 22.94
N LEU A 152 -6.40 -14.20 22.85
CA LEU A 152 -5.93 -12.93 22.32
C LEU A 152 -6.08 -12.89 20.79
N SER A 153 -6.34 -11.68 20.29
CA SER A 153 -6.50 -11.44 18.85
C SER A 153 -5.56 -10.34 18.37
N PHE A 154 -5.21 -10.43 17.09
CA PHE A 154 -4.48 -9.37 16.41
C PHE A 154 -5.22 -8.89 15.16
N GLY A 155 -5.20 -7.57 14.93
CA GLY A 155 -5.79 -6.92 13.78
C GLY A 155 -4.79 -6.71 12.64
N SER A 156 -5.25 -6.84 11.42
CA SER A 156 -4.50 -6.53 10.21
C SER A 156 -5.29 -5.67 9.23
N ALA A 157 -4.63 -5.15 8.19
CA ALA A 157 -5.29 -4.40 7.11
C ALA A 157 -6.14 -5.29 6.17
N GLY A 158 -6.25 -6.58 6.47
CA GLY A 158 -7.07 -7.55 5.72
C GLY A 158 -6.34 -8.87 5.44
N ASN A 159 -7.08 -9.89 5.05
CA ASN A 159 -6.52 -11.18 4.66
C ASN A 159 -5.49 -11.03 3.53
N GLY A 160 -4.31 -11.63 3.68
CA GLY A 160 -3.22 -11.54 2.71
C GLY A 160 -2.50 -10.18 2.69
N SER A 161 -2.82 -9.24 3.61
CA SER A 161 -2.04 -7.99 3.74
C SER A 161 -0.65 -8.24 4.34
N GLY A 162 0.27 -7.30 4.15
CA GLY A 162 1.58 -7.35 4.79
C GLY A 162 1.50 -7.46 6.31
N SER A 163 0.55 -6.75 6.95
CA SER A 163 0.32 -6.82 8.38
C SER A 163 -0.26 -8.17 8.84
N HIS A 164 -1.10 -8.82 8.03
CA HIS A 164 -1.55 -10.18 8.31
C HIS A 164 -0.37 -11.16 8.32
N LEU A 165 0.41 -11.20 7.23
CA LEU A 165 1.53 -12.15 7.14
C LEU A 165 2.64 -11.87 8.16
N ALA A 166 2.88 -10.60 8.49
CA ALA A 166 3.82 -10.23 9.55
C ALA A 166 3.35 -10.71 10.93
N GLY A 167 2.05 -10.61 11.22
CA GLY A 167 1.45 -11.15 12.44
C GLY A 167 1.57 -12.67 12.52
N GLU A 168 1.18 -13.37 11.47
CA GLU A 168 1.31 -14.83 11.38
C GLU A 168 2.78 -15.28 11.53
N LEU A 169 3.71 -14.60 10.85
CA LEU A 169 5.14 -14.88 10.98
C LEU A 169 5.60 -14.69 12.42
N LEU A 170 5.26 -13.56 13.05
CA LEU A 170 5.67 -13.27 14.44
C LEU A 170 5.15 -14.32 15.40
N PHE A 171 3.84 -14.54 15.41
CA PHE A 171 3.20 -15.39 16.42
C PHE A 171 3.52 -16.87 16.20
N SER A 172 3.66 -17.32 14.96
CA SER A 172 4.14 -18.67 14.66
C SER A 172 5.60 -18.89 15.05
N SER A 173 6.47 -17.89 14.84
CA SER A 173 7.90 -17.98 15.22
C SER A 173 8.12 -18.14 16.72
N VAL A 174 7.20 -17.64 17.53
CA VAL A 174 7.24 -17.81 19.02
C VAL A 174 6.35 -18.94 19.52
N GLY A 175 5.70 -19.68 18.63
CA GLY A 175 4.83 -20.81 18.97
C GLY A 175 3.55 -20.41 19.72
N VAL A 176 3.02 -19.21 19.45
CA VAL A 176 1.85 -18.65 20.12
C VAL A 176 0.75 -18.36 19.10
N PRO A 177 -0.34 -19.15 19.07
CA PRO A 177 -1.46 -18.86 18.21
C PRO A 177 -2.23 -17.64 18.71
N MET A 178 -2.50 -16.67 17.82
CA MET A 178 -3.42 -15.57 18.07
C MET A 178 -4.53 -15.55 17.01
N LEU A 179 -5.74 -15.16 17.44
CA LEU A 179 -6.85 -15.05 16.49
C LEU A 179 -6.65 -13.86 15.58
N HIS A 180 -6.56 -14.11 14.27
CA HIS A 180 -6.50 -13.03 13.28
C HIS A 180 -7.88 -12.40 13.06
N VAL A 181 -7.95 -11.06 13.10
CA VAL A 181 -9.13 -10.25 12.80
C VAL A 181 -8.82 -9.34 11.62
N PRO A 182 -9.35 -9.63 10.41
CA PRO A 182 -9.10 -8.83 9.23
C PRO A 182 -9.98 -7.56 9.18
N TYR A 183 -9.35 -6.41 8.91
CA TYR A 183 -10.00 -5.13 8.69
C TYR A 183 -9.87 -4.67 7.24
N LYS A 184 -10.51 -3.54 6.90
CA LYS A 184 -10.40 -2.91 5.56
C LYS A 184 -9.26 -1.88 5.51
N GLY A 185 -8.15 -2.11 6.21
CA GLY A 185 -6.99 -1.22 6.30
C GLY A 185 -6.56 -0.94 7.74
N ASP A 186 -5.50 -0.12 7.93
CA ASP A 186 -4.93 0.17 9.24
C ASP A 186 -5.90 0.95 10.15
N ALA A 187 -6.59 1.97 9.62
CA ALA A 187 -7.38 2.89 10.41
C ALA A 187 -8.49 2.20 11.24
N PRO A 188 -9.35 1.31 10.69
CA PRO A 188 -10.35 0.62 11.50
C PRO A 188 -9.72 -0.36 12.50
N ALA A 189 -8.60 -1.02 12.18
CA ALA A 189 -7.88 -1.87 13.12
C ALA A 189 -7.36 -1.07 14.33
N LEU A 190 -6.79 0.12 14.08
CA LEU A 190 -6.33 1.03 15.14
C LEU A 190 -7.47 1.50 16.04
N THR A 191 -8.65 1.77 15.48
CA THR A 191 -9.84 2.16 16.24
C THR A 191 -10.23 1.04 17.23
N ASP A 192 -10.25 -0.20 16.77
CA ASP A 192 -10.63 -1.34 17.62
C ASP A 192 -9.57 -1.70 18.66
N VAL A 193 -8.28 -1.47 18.38
CA VAL A 193 -7.24 -1.56 19.42
C VAL A 193 -7.45 -0.50 20.50
N MET A 194 -7.68 0.78 20.10
CA MET A 194 -7.94 1.87 21.05
C MET A 194 -9.18 1.60 21.89
N GLY A 195 -10.21 0.96 21.31
CA GLY A 195 -11.43 0.56 22.00
C GLY A 195 -11.34 -0.75 22.78
N GLY A 196 -10.17 -1.41 22.80
CA GLY A 196 -9.97 -2.69 23.52
C GLY A 196 -10.72 -3.88 22.91
N GLN A 197 -11.22 -3.78 21.67
CA GLN A 197 -11.95 -4.86 20.99
C GLN A 197 -11.01 -5.98 20.53
N ILE A 198 -9.77 -5.64 20.23
CA ILE A 198 -8.67 -6.56 19.92
C ILE A 198 -7.44 -6.21 20.75
N ALA A 199 -6.61 -7.22 21.06
CA ALA A 199 -5.47 -7.04 21.95
C ALA A 199 -4.37 -6.17 21.34
N VAL A 200 -4.08 -6.39 20.05
CA VAL A 200 -3.01 -5.69 19.30
C VAL A 200 -3.37 -5.58 17.83
N ALA A 201 -2.66 -4.69 17.12
CA ALA A 201 -2.63 -4.66 15.66
C ALA A 201 -1.19 -4.43 15.17
N LEU A 202 -0.96 -4.71 13.90
CA LEU A 202 0.31 -4.49 13.22
C LEU A 202 0.18 -3.46 12.07
N PRO A 203 -0.23 -2.21 12.36
CA PRO A 203 -0.33 -1.17 11.34
C PRO A 203 1.04 -0.78 10.80
N THR A 204 1.04 -0.09 9.67
CA THR A 204 2.24 0.58 9.16
C THR A 204 2.73 1.63 10.16
N ALA A 205 4.06 1.84 10.23
CA ALA A 205 4.65 2.85 11.11
C ALA A 205 4.08 4.25 10.85
N LEU A 206 3.76 4.57 9.59
CA LEU A 206 3.18 5.85 9.21
C LEU A 206 1.77 6.04 9.81
N ALA A 207 0.95 5.01 9.85
CA ALA A 207 -0.38 5.07 10.45
C ALA A 207 -0.33 5.03 12.00
N ALA A 208 0.64 4.29 12.58
CA ALA A 208 0.78 4.13 14.02
C ALA A 208 1.37 5.36 14.72
N THR A 209 2.40 6.00 14.13
CA THR A 209 3.20 7.05 14.77
C THR A 209 2.36 8.20 15.35
N PRO A 210 1.37 8.77 14.63
CA PRO A 210 0.55 9.85 15.19
C PRO A 210 -0.24 9.41 16.43
N GLN A 211 -0.75 8.18 16.44
CA GLN A 211 -1.55 7.65 17.56
C GLN A 211 -0.69 7.33 18.78
N VAL A 212 0.53 6.83 18.56
CA VAL A 212 1.51 6.57 19.62
C VAL A 212 2.00 7.88 20.23
N LYS A 213 2.41 8.85 19.40
CA LYS A 213 2.83 10.20 19.88
C LYS A 213 1.70 10.95 20.56
N GLY A 214 0.46 10.76 20.13
CA GLY A 214 -0.73 11.32 20.76
C GLY A 214 -1.17 10.59 22.04
N GLY A 215 -0.41 9.58 22.51
CA GLY A 215 -0.71 8.83 23.73
C GLY A 215 -1.96 7.96 23.67
N LYS A 216 -2.54 7.72 22.49
CA LYS A 216 -3.73 6.88 22.29
C LYS A 216 -3.41 5.40 22.18
N LEU A 217 -2.20 5.09 21.71
CA LEU A 217 -1.69 3.73 21.55
C LEU A 217 -0.30 3.62 22.19
N ARG A 218 0.06 2.41 22.59
CA ARG A 218 1.39 2.01 23.02
C ARG A 218 2.04 1.15 21.95
N ALA A 219 3.23 1.55 21.48
CA ALA A 219 4.06 0.70 20.64
C ALA A 219 4.82 -0.30 21.50
N LEU A 220 4.75 -1.58 21.13
CA LEU A 220 5.42 -2.68 21.84
C LEU A 220 6.74 -3.07 21.14
N ALA A 221 6.77 -3.05 19.82
CA ALA A 221 7.97 -3.28 19.01
C ALA A 221 7.75 -2.81 17.57
N VAL A 222 8.85 -2.64 16.82
CA VAL A 222 8.88 -2.41 15.38
C VAL A 222 9.37 -3.66 14.66
N THR A 223 8.88 -3.90 13.44
CA THR A 223 9.19 -5.10 12.65
C THR A 223 10.41 -4.96 11.75
N SER A 224 11.07 -3.82 11.77
CA SER A 224 12.32 -3.56 11.05
C SER A 224 13.54 -4.07 11.82
N LYS A 225 14.66 -4.31 11.11
CA LYS A 225 15.95 -4.68 11.72
C LYS A 225 16.54 -3.59 12.63
N LYS A 226 16.12 -2.33 12.43
CA LYS A 226 16.59 -1.19 13.23
C LYS A 226 15.39 -0.44 13.80
N ARG A 227 15.57 0.18 14.97
CA ARG A 227 14.57 1.08 15.55
C ARG A 227 14.26 2.24 14.60
N LEU A 228 13.04 2.74 14.65
CA LEU A 228 12.61 3.85 13.81
C LEU A 228 13.11 5.18 14.38
N PRO A 229 13.63 6.10 13.57
CA PRO A 229 13.97 7.44 14.02
C PRO A 229 12.78 8.21 14.61
N SER A 230 11.56 7.90 14.17
CA SER A 230 10.33 8.51 14.67
C SER A 230 9.89 8.00 16.05
N MET A 231 10.42 6.84 16.50
CA MET A 231 10.11 6.16 17.76
C MET A 231 11.37 5.42 18.27
N PRO A 232 12.46 6.14 18.61
CA PRO A 232 13.75 5.53 18.96
C PRO A 232 13.70 4.72 20.27
N GLU A 233 12.72 4.98 21.13
CA GLU A 233 12.49 4.26 22.37
C GLU A 233 11.84 2.88 22.16
N VAL A 234 11.20 2.63 21.00
CA VAL A 234 10.49 1.38 20.71
C VAL A 234 11.49 0.33 20.21
N PRO A 235 11.62 -0.82 20.88
CA PRO A 235 12.55 -1.87 20.47
C PRO A 235 12.14 -2.52 19.15
N THR A 236 13.08 -3.17 18.48
CA THR A 236 12.77 -4.11 17.39
C THR A 236 12.22 -5.42 17.96
N VAL A 237 11.58 -6.24 17.11
CA VAL A 237 11.15 -7.59 17.49
C VAL A 237 12.35 -8.43 17.92
N GLU A 238 13.49 -8.31 17.26
CA GLU A 238 14.74 -8.98 17.61
C GLU A 238 15.22 -8.59 19.02
N GLU A 239 15.27 -7.29 19.34
CA GLU A 239 15.64 -6.80 20.66
C GLU A 239 14.67 -7.26 21.76
N ALA A 240 13.37 -7.30 21.46
CA ALA A 240 12.34 -7.63 22.45
C ALA A 240 12.22 -9.14 22.74
N LEU A 241 12.43 -10.00 21.75
CA LEU A 241 12.16 -11.44 21.84
C LEU A 241 13.37 -12.34 21.50
N GLY A 242 14.49 -11.77 21.05
CA GLY A 242 15.66 -12.53 20.61
C GLY A 242 15.46 -13.28 19.28
N LEU A 243 14.43 -12.92 18.50
CA LEU A 243 14.17 -13.49 17.18
C LEU A 243 15.16 -12.91 16.17
N ARG A 244 16.31 -13.57 16.02
CA ARG A 244 17.34 -13.14 15.07
C ARG A 244 16.79 -13.09 13.65
N GLU A 245 17.21 -12.10 12.87
CA GLU A 245 16.82 -11.89 11.47
C GLU A 245 15.33 -11.66 11.24
N PHE A 246 14.54 -11.41 12.30
CA PHE A 246 13.14 -11.06 12.10
C PHE A 246 13.02 -9.70 11.41
N GLU A 247 12.41 -9.70 10.24
CA GLU A 247 12.06 -8.49 9.51
C GLU A 247 10.75 -8.68 8.77
N ALA A 248 9.84 -7.73 8.91
CA ALA A 248 8.62 -7.67 8.14
C ALA A 248 8.33 -6.21 7.76
N VAL A 249 8.45 -5.89 6.48
CA VAL A 249 8.22 -4.54 5.94
C VAL A 249 7.13 -4.59 4.88
N SER A 250 6.27 -3.58 4.86
CA SER A 250 5.35 -3.34 3.75
C SER A 250 6.01 -2.41 2.74
N TRP A 251 5.52 -2.40 1.51
CA TRP A 251 5.92 -1.43 0.50
C TRP A 251 4.71 -0.84 -0.21
N GLY A 252 4.89 0.34 -0.75
CA GLY A 252 3.95 1.01 -1.62
C GLY A 252 4.66 1.59 -2.84
N GLY A 253 3.95 1.67 -3.95
CA GLY A 253 4.45 2.21 -5.20
C GLY A 253 3.29 2.66 -6.08
N PHE A 254 3.60 3.06 -7.30
CA PHE A 254 2.59 3.47 -8.27
C PHE A 254 2.74 2.65 -9.54
N MET A 255 1.61 2.27 -10.11
CA MET A 255 1.51 1.54 -11.36
C MET A 255 0.45 2.19 -12.24
N VAL A 256 0.54 1.99 -13.54
CA VAL A 256 -0.48 2.38 -14.52
C VAL A 256 -0.96 1.14 -15.29
N PRO A 257 -2.09 1.19 -16.02
CA PRO A 257 -2.52 0.08 -16.87
C PRO A 257 -1.43 -0.30 -17.87
N ALA A 258 -1.28 -1.59 -18.12
CA ALA A 258 -0.37 -2.09 -19.15
C ALA A 258 -0.69 -1.49 -20.52
N GLY A 259 0.34 -1.19 -21.30
CA GLY A 259 0.19 -0.51 -22.61
C GLY A 259 0.14 1.02 -22.52
N THR A 260 0.24 1.62 -21.33
CA THR A 260 0.43 3.07 -21.20
C THR A 260 1.70 3.49 -21.95
N PRO A 261 1.66 4.54 -22.80
CA PRO A 261 2.82 4.97 -23.57
C PRO A 261 4.05 5.22 -22.69
N ARG A 262 5.20 4.70 -23.12
CA ARG A 262 6.46 4.77 -22.34
C ARG A 262 6.86 6.20 -21.97
N GLU A 263 6.58 7.16 -22.84
CA GLU A 263 6.83 8.58 -22.58
C GLU A 263 6.00 9.11 -21.43
N ILE A 264 4.73 8.71 -21.33
CA ILE A 264 3.84 9.07 -20.21
C ILE A 264 4.33 8.40 -18.92
N VAL A 265 4.66 7.10 -18.97
CA VAL A 265 5.21 6.38 -17.81
C VAL A 265 6.49 7.05 -17.31
N GLY A 266 7.40 7.39 -18.23
CA GLY A 266 8.65 8.09 -17.92
C GLY A 266 8.43 9.45 -17.28
N LYS A 267 7.47 10.24 -17.82
CA LYS A 267 7.11 11.54 -17.24
C LYS A 267 6.54 11.39 -15.84
N ILE A 268 5.57 10.48 -15.63
CA ILE A 268 5.00 10.22 -14.31
C ILE A 268 6.11 9.78 -13.32
N ASN A 269 7.00 8.88 -13.75
CA ASN A 269 8.12 8.42 -12.93
C ASN A 269 9.02 9.57 -12.48
N ASN A 270 9.46 10.43 -13.42
CA ASN A 270 10.34 11.55 -13.11
C ASN A 270 9.68 12.53 -12.15
N ASP A 271 8.44 12.95 -12.45
CA ASP A 271 7.72 13.95 -11.64
C ASP A 271 7.41 13.41 -10.23
N MET A 272 7.08 12.11 -10.11
CA MET A 272 6.88 11.46 -8.82
C MET A 272 8.17 11.35 -8.02
N ASN A 273 9.29 11.02 -8.65
CA ASN A 273 10.59 10.97 -7.97
C ASN A 273 11.02 12.34 -7.45
N GLU A 274 10.87 13.41 -8.26
CA GLU A 274 11.14 14.78 -7.83
C GLU A 274 10.24 15.16 -6.63
N ALA A 275 8.96 14.84 -6.69
CA ALA A 275 8.03 15.14 -5.62
C ALA A 275 8.29 14.34 -4.33
N LEU A 276 8.85 13.13 -4.43
CA LEU A 276 9.22 12.31 -3.26
C LEU A 276 10.50 12.80 -2.57
N LEU A 277 11.41 13.44 -3.31
CA LEU A 277 12.69 13.95 -2.80
C LEU A 277 12.60 15.38 -2.23
N ALA A 278 11.58 16.14 -2.60
CA ALA A 278 11.32 17.51 -2.15
C ALA A 278 10.63 17.55 -0.77
#